data_7d65827f4b665904f6ba365e6a58b8cf
#
_entry.id   7d65827f4b665904f6ba365e6a58b8cf
#
_cell.length_a   1.000
_cell.length_b   1.000
_cell.length_c   1.000
_cell.angle_alpha   90.00
_cell.angle_beta   90.00
_cell.angle_gamma   90.00
#
_symmetry.space_group_name_H-M   'P 1'
#
loop_
_entity.id
_entity.type
_entity.pdbx_description
1 polymer ?
#
loop_
_entity_poly.entity_id
_entity_poly.type
_entity_poly.pdbx_seq_one_letter_code
_entity_poly.pdbx_strand_id
1 'polypeptide(L)'
;SLGAASIELRVETEAGETSFLFSGDIGQGGRDYAADPEGPAGVDHLILESTYGNRDRLNLAPPERRAALAPVLIPTFAVERAQEIIADLVALMEAGEVPEADIFLDSPLAIEATEVFQQRGYNRTTGVNPFDRLRAGGRLNFLRKPAESDRIERLRGWHIILAGSGMCDAGRVRKHLKRLLWRREATVLLSGYQAVGTLGRILQEGASRVSIQGDEVQVRARVRALDVYSGHADAGGLVAWAQARAPVAGAVFLCHGEPAALEGLQDRLVGAGFDQAAIRIPDLDAAYRVSGASVEGAEALSVPRSPRLAPGAAVKADWHNARVALNMALNAALAEAPSDADREALLARLAGVLSE
;
A
#
# COMPACT_ATOMS: atom_id res chain seq x y z
N SER A 1 -1.08 -1.30 11.96
CA SER A 1 -0.14 -2.44 11.86
C SER A 1 0.51 -2.76 13.20
N LEU A 2 0.90 -4.01 13.41
CA LEU A 2 1.65 -4.39 14.60
C LEU A 2 2.99 -3.63 14.64
N GLY A 3 3.21 -2.80 15.69
CA GLY A 3 4.37 -1.91 15.80
C GLY A 3 4.19 -0.53 15.16
N ALA A 4 3.05 -0.22 14.53
CA ALA A 4 2.71 1.14 14.17
C ALA A 4 2.50 1.97 15.44
N ALA A 5 2.95 3.22 15.41
CA ALA A 5 2.88 4.12 16.55
C ALA A 5 2.63 5.56 16.10
N SER A 6 1.88 6.30 16.90
CA SER A 6 1.86 7.75 16.84
C SER A 6 2.98 8.31 17.70
N ILE A 7 3.58 9.42 17.30
CA ILE A 7 4.70 10.05 17.99
C ILE A 7 4.28 11.42 18.45
N GLU A 8 4.33 11.67 19.74
CA GLU A 8 4.22 13.00 20.32
C GLU A 8 5.61 13.62 20.50
N LEU A 9 5.81 14.79 19.91
CA LEU A 9 7.01 15.61 20.08
C LEU A 9 6.64 16.86 20.86
N ARG A 10 7.33 17.14 21.96
CA ARG A 10 7.20 18.37 22.75
C ARG A 10 8.45 19.18 22.60
N VAL A 11 8.31 20.45 22.28
CA VAL A 11 9.39 21.37 21.98
C VAL A 11 9.25 22.61 22.87
N GLU A 12 10.28 22.92 23.59
CA GLU A 12 10.41 24.20 24.32
C GLU A 12 10.57 25.33 23.30
N THR A 13 9.70 26.32 23.36
CA THR A 13 9.74 27.51 22.51
C THR A 13 9.74 28.76 23.40
N GLU A 14 10.00 29.93 22.83
CA GLU A 14 9.90 31.21 23.54
C GLU A 14 8.47 31.47 24.09
N ALA A 15 7.46 30.87 23.47
CA ALA A 15 6.05 30.95 23.87
C ALA A 15 5.67 29.88 24.91
N GLY A 16 6.60 29.03 25.33
CA GLY A 16 6.39 27.88 26.21
C GLY A 16 6.53 26.54 25.44
N GLU A 17 6.11 25.45 26.08
CA GLU A 17 6.11 24.14 25.46
C GLU A 17 5.06 24.08 24.35
N THR A 18 5.44 23.55 23.19
CA THR A 18 4.56 23.31 22.06
C THR A 18 4.57 21.82 21.70
N SER A 19 3.40 21.21 21.58
CA SER A 19 3.22 19.79 21.30
C SER A 19 2.79 19.52 19.85
N PHE A 20 3.43 18.51 19.25
CA PHE A 20 3.14 18.03 17.90
C PHE A 20 2.79 16.53 17.97
N LEU A 21 1.66 16.13 17.45
CA LEU A 21 1.31 14.72 17.32
C LEU A 21 1.38 14.28 15.87
N PHE A 22 2.29 13.38 15.57
CA PHE A 22 2.39 12.69 14.27
C PHE A 22 1.57 11.42 14.35
N SER A 23 0.56 11.30 13.50
CA SER A 23 -0.34 10.15 13.52
C SER A 23 0.36 8.83 13.18
N GLY A 24 1.41 8.88 12.34
CA GLY A 24 1.85 7.72 11.61
C GLY A 24 0.72 7.20 10.71
N ASP A 25 0.83 5.96 10.26
CA ASP A 25 -0.23 5.29 9.50
C ASP A 25 -1.29 4.77 10.48
N ILE A 26 -2.47 5.39 10.47
CA ILE A 26 -3.57 5.04 11.37
C ILE A 26 -4.25 3.78 10.85
N GLY A 27 -4.28 2.73 11.67
CA GLY A 27 -4.97 1.49 11.35
C GLY A 27 -6.48 1.62 11.46
N GLN A 28 -7.18 0.73 10.78
CA GLN A 28 -8.61 0.52 10.99
C GLN A 28 -8.82 -0.08 12.39
N GLY A 29 -9.74 0.46 13.18
CA GLY A 29 -10.13 -0.11 14.46
C GLY A 29 -10.81 -1.49 14.32
N GLY A 30 -10.89 -2.23 15.44
CA GLY A 30 -11.58 -3.52 15.50
C GLY A 30 -10.85 -4.67 14.77
N ARG A 31 -9.52 -4.61 14.65
CA ARG A 31 -8.72 -5.68 14.03
C ARG A 31 -8.40 -6.81 15.01
N ASP A 32 -8.34 -8.03 14.50
CA ASP A 32 -8.10 -9.23 15.30
C ASP A 32 -6.70 -9.28 15.94
N TYR A 33 -5.69 -8.68 15.29
CA TYR A 33 -4.28 -8.80 15.67
C TYR A 33 -3.61 -7.47 16.06
N ALA A 34 -4.27 -6.34 15.86
CA ALA A 34 -3.76 -5.02 16.22
C ALA A 34 -4.64 -4.34 17.24
N ALA A 35 -4.05 -3.56 18.13
CA ALA A 35 -4.81 -2.67 19.00
C ALA A 35 -5.42 -1.54 18.19
N ASP A 36 -6.54 -1.00 18.67
CA ASP A 36 -7.11 0.19 18.09
C ASP A 36 -6.13 1.36 18.23
N PRO A 37 -6.08 2.27 17.24
CA PRO A 37 -5.12 3.37 17.25
C PRO A 37 -5.48 4.36 18.37
N GLU A 38 -4.53 4.57 19.28
CA GLU A 38 -4.64 5.49 20.42
C GLU A 38 -3.71 6.70 20.24
N GLY A 39 -3.78 7.67 21.15
CA GLY A 39 -2.90 8.82 21.20
C GLY A 39 -3.42 9.89 22.18
N PRO A 40 -2.59 10.86 22.57
CA PRO A 40 -2.99 11.93 23.47
C PRO A 40 -4.04 12.83 22.83
N ALA A 41 -4.83 13.49 23.64
CA ALA A 41 -5.75 14.56 23.27
C ALA A 41 -5.24 15.91 23.73
N GLY A 42 -5.75 17.01 23.15
CA GLY A 42 -5.40 18.36 23.58
C GLY A 42 -4.00 18.77 23.13
N VAL A 43 -3.60 18.39 21.93
CA VAL A 43 -2.29 18.76 21.34
C VAL A 43 -2.37 20.10 20.62
N ASP A 44 -1.21 20.79 20.51
CA ASP A 44 -1.17 22.07 19.78
C ASP A 44 -1.26 21.85 18.27
N HIS A 45 -0.51 20.90 17.74
CA HIS A 45 -0.50 20.62 16.30
C HIS A 45 -0.65 19.12 16.03
N LEU A 46 -1.44 18.82 15.00
CA LEU A 46 -1.70 17.45 14.54
C LEU A 46 -1.19 17.26 13.10
N ILE A 47 -0.33 16.30 12.88
CA ILE A 47 0.12 15.85 11.56
C ILE A 47 -0.57 14.53 11.26
N LEU A 48 -1.54 14.55 10.33
CA LEU A 48 -2.50 13.48 10.08
C LEU A 48 -2.27 12.86 8.72
N GLU A 49 -2.19 11.53 8.65
CA GLU A 49 -2.20 10.79 7.40
C GLU A 49 -3.54 10.95 6.67
N SER A 50 -3.55 10.80 5.35
CA SER A 50 -4.71 11.08 4.50
C SER A 50 -4.91 10.07 3.38
N THR A 51 -4.39 8.85 3.49
CA THR A 51 -4.37 7.84 2.41
C THR A 51 -5.75 7.57 1.82
N TYR A 52 -6.79 7.49 2.66
CA TYR A 52 -8.18 7.29 2.24
C TYR A 52 -9.10 8.45 2.65
N GLY A 53 -8.57 9.67 2.74
CA GLY A 53 -9.30 10.83 3.24
C GLY A 53 -10.58 11.18 2.48
N ASN A 54 -10.70 10.76 1.23
CA ASN A 54 -11.86 11.05 0.37
C ASN A 54 -12.90 9.93 0.31
N ARG A 55 -12.67 8.78 0.94
CA ARG A 55 -13.60 7.64 0.82
C ARG A 55 -13.72 6.83 2.09
N ASP A 56 -14.92 6.34 2.34
CA ASP A 56 -15.17 5.30 3.31
C ASP A 56 -14.92 3.94 2.66
N ARG A 57 -14.54 2.96 3.46
CA ARG A 57 -14.35 1.58 3.03
C ARG A 57 -15.31 0.67 3.74
N LEU A 58 -15.59 -0.46 3.13
CA LEU A 58 -16.31 -1.50 3.81
C LEU A 58 -15.46 -2.00 4.99
N ASN A 59 -15.82 -1.59 6.19
CA ASN A 59 -15.24 -2.16 7.40
C ASN A 59 -15.97 -3.47 7.71
N LEU A 60 -15.63 -4.51 6.95
CA LEU A 60 -16.24 -5.81 7.13
C LEU A 60 -15.72 -6.46 8.41
N ALA A 61 -16.65 -6.97 9.21
CA ALA A 61 -16.30 -7.88 10.29
C ALA A 61 -15.54 -9.11 9.73
N PRO A 62 -14.70 -9.79 10.53
CA PRO A 62 -13.95 -10.94 10.03
C PRO A 62 -14.76 -11.98 9.25
N PRO A 63 -15.97 -12.38 9.65
CA PRO A 63 -16.78 -13.32 8.87
C PRO A 63 -17.21 -12.80 7.49
N GLU A 64 -17.58 -11.51 7.39
CA GLU A 64 -17.99 -10.89 6.13
C GLU A 64 -16.81 -10.70 5.18
N ARG A 65 -15.64 -10.37 5.74
CA ARG A 65 -14.38 -10.24 4.99
C ARG A 65 -13.97 -11.58 4.38
N ARG A 66 -14.13 -12.68 5.10
CA ARG A 66 -13.83 -14.03 4.64
C ARG A 66 -14.63 -14.43 3.43
N ALA A 67 -15.93 -14.10 3.38
CA ALA A 67 -16.80 -14.42 2.25
C ALA A 67 -16.36 -13.79 0.91
N ALA A 68 -15.49 -12.77 0.93
CA ALA A 68 -14.99 -12.11 -0.27
C ALA A 68 -13.72 -12.76 -0.88
N LEU A 69 -13.08 -13.72 -0.20
CA LEU A 69 -11.86 -14.39 -0.66
C LEU A 69 -12.19 -15.58 -1.57
N ALA A 70 -11.70 -15.56 -2.82
CA ALA A 70 -11.80 -16.70 -3.74
C ALA A 70 -10.70 -16.72 -4.84
N PRO A 71 -9.40 -16.60 -4.56
CA PRO A 71 -8.40 -16.54 -5.62
C PRO A 71 -7.16 -17.40 -5.42
N VAL A 72 -6.27 -17.35 -6.45
CA VAL A 72 -5.05 -18.16 -6.54
C VAL A 72 -3.76 -17.37 -6.25
N LEU A 73 -3.61 -16.16 -6.77
CA LEU A 73 -2.46 -15.29 -6.50
C LEU A 73 -2.91 -14.04 -5.76
N ILE A 74 -2.31 -13.80 -4.60
CA ILE A 74 -2.60 -12.65 -3.75
C ILE A 74 -1.33 -11.84 -3.56
N PRO A 75 -1.12 -10.75 -4.33
CA PRO A 75 -0.11 -9.76 -4.03
C PRO A 75 -0.34 -9.18 -2.64
N THR A 76 0.64 -9.25 -1.75
CA THR A 76 0.44 -8.83 -0.36
C THR A 76 1.63 -8.10 0.21
N PHE A 77 1.37 -7.20 1.15
CA PHE A 77 2.40 -6.63 2.00
C PHE A 77 2.84 -7.65 3.06
N ALA A 78 4.10 -7.55 3.46
CA ALA A 78 4.75 -8.57 4.27
C ALA A 78 4.25 -8.63 5.71
N VAL A 79 3.93 -7.47 6.29
CA VAL A 79 3.54 -7.34 7.70
C VAL A 79 2.03 -7.13 7.79
N GLU A 80 1.37 -7.84 8.70
CA GLU A 80 -0.05 -7.83 9.05
C GLU A 80 -0.96 -8.36 7.94
N ARG A 81 -0.92 -7.80 6.74
CA ARG A 81 -1.83 -8.17 5.66
C ARG A 81 -1.72 -9.63 5.23
N ALA A 82 -0.49 -10.12 5.04
CA ALA A 82 -0.28 -11.52 4.72
C ALA A 82 -0.83 -12.44 5.81
N GLN A 83 -0.65 -12.06 7.07
CA GLN A 83 -1.08 -12.84 8.22
C GLN A 83 -2.61 -12.83 8.38
N GLU A 84 -3.26 -11.68 8.22
CA GLU A 84 -4.73 -11.60 8.24
C GLU A 84 -5.37 -12.44 7.12
N ILE A 85 -4.85 -12.33 5.89
CA ILE A 85 -5.35 -13.12 4.76
C ILE A 85 -5.17 -14.63 5.01
N ILE A 86 -4.02 -15.05 5.52
CA ILE A 86 -3.79 -16.45 5.87
C ILE A 86 -4.79 -16.92 6.93
N ALA A 87 -5.02 -16.14 7.98
CA ALA A 87 -5.96 -16.48 9.03
C ALA A 87 -7.40 -16.61 8.52
N ASP A 88 -7.82 -15.69 7.65
CA ASP A 88 -9.15 -15.74 7.04
C ASP A 88 -9.31 -16.92 6.07
N LEU A 89 -8.29 -17.24 5.29
CA LEU A 89 -8.29 -18.42 4.42
C LEU A 89 -8.44 -19.74 5.22
N VAL A 90 -7.73 -19.84 6.35
CA VAL A 90 -7.88 -20.99 7.25
C VAL A 90 -9.32 -21.12 7.72
N ALA A 91 -9.88 -20.05 8.24
CA ALA A 91 -11.24 -20.06 8.75
C ALA A 91 -12.28 -20.43 7.67
N LEU A 92 -12.07 -19.96 6.43
CA LEU A 92 -12.94 -20.30 5.28
C LEU A 92 -12.83 -21.78 4.88
N MET A 93 -11.61 -22.34 4.90
CA MET A 93 -11.39 -23.76 4.63
C MET A 93 -12.02 -24.63 5.72
N GLU A 94 -11.90 -24.25 6.98
CA GLU A 94 -12.50 -24.94 8.12
C GLU A 94 -14.03 -24.89 8.08
N ALA A 95 -14.61 -23.77 7.62
CA ALA A 95 -16.04 -23.63 7.42
C ALA A 95 -16.57 -24.36 6.17
N GLY A 96 -15.68 -24.90 5.32
CA GLY A 96 -16.05 -25.53 4.05
C GLY A 96 -16.52 -24.54 2.98
N GLU A 97 -16.32 -23.23 3.20
CA GLU A 97 -16.71 -22.20 2.24
C GLU A 97 -15.71 -22.05 1.08
N VAL A 98 -14.46 -22.47 1.30
CA VAL A 98 -13.40 -22.54 0.29
C VAL A 98 -12.80 -23.95 0.32
N PRO A 99 -12.57 -24.58 -0.84
CA PRO A 99 -11.92 -25.89 -0.87
C PRO A 99 -10.56 -25.83 -0.20
N GLU A 100 -10.21 -26.91 0.51
CA GLU A 100 -8.90 -27.03 1.10
C GLU A 100 -7.80 -26.89 0.05
N ALA A 101 -6.77 -26.09 0.34
CA ALA A 101 -5.67 -25.78 -0.57
C ALA A 101 -4.34 -25.69 0.17
N ASP A 102 -3.27 -25.98 -0.54
CA ASP A 102 -1.94 -25.60 -0.10
C ASP A 102 -1.77 -24.08 -0.26
N ILE A 103 -1.31 -23.43 0.80
CA ILE A 103 -0.99 -22.01 0.84
C ILE A 103 0.53 -21.88 0.75
N PHE A 104 1.00 -21.14 -0.24
CA PHE A 104 2.43 -20.84 -0.43
C PHE A 104 2.69 -19.38 -0.08
N LEU A 105 3.52 -19.14 0.93
CA LEU A 105 3.99 -17.80 1.28
C LEU A 105 5.37 -17.60 0.66
N ASP A 106 5.40 -16.83 -0.43
CA ASP A 106 6.59 -16.58 -1.24
C ASP A 106 7.11 -15.14 -1.09
N SER A 107 7.48 -14.80 0.13
CA SER A 107 8.09 -13.53 0.51
C SER A 107 8.93 -13.73 1.77
N PRO A 108 10.28 -13.60 1.70
CA PRO A 108 11.14 -13.78 2.88
C PRO A 108 10.71 -12.92 4.06
N LEU A 109 10.47 -11.63 3.83
CA LEU A 109 10.03 -10.71 4.88
C LEU A 109 8.65 -11.08 5.47
N ALA A 110 7.71 -11.54 4.62
CA ALA A 110 6.41 -11.99 5.11
C ALA A 110 6.52 -13.27 5.94
N ILE A 111 7.46 -14.16 5.59
CA ILE A 111 7.74 -15.37 6.36
C ILE A 111 8.26 -15.00 7.75
N GLU A 112 9.26 -14.10 7.83
CA GLU A 112 9.81 -13.62 9.11
C GLU A 112 8.73 -12.94 9.96
N ALA A 113 7.93 -12.06 9.36
CA ALA A 113 6.79 -11.46 10.05
C ALA A 113 5.80 -12.52 10.56
N THR A 114 5.48 -13.52 9.73
CA THR A 114 4.56 -14.60 10.12
C THR A 114 5.11 -15.43 11.30
N GLU A 115 6.40 -15.65 11.36
CA GLU A 115 7.04 -16.33 12.50
C GLU A 115 6.91 -15.53 13.80
N VAL A 116 7.02 -14.19 13.73
CA VAL A 116 6.76 -13.32 14.89
C VAL A 116 5.29 -13.39 15.30
N PHE A 117 4.36 -13.36 14.34
CA PHE A 117 2.93 -13.54 14.61
C PHE A 117 2.61 -14.91 15.23
N GLN A 118 3.26 -15.98 14.78
CA GLN A 118 3.12 -17.32 15.36
C GLN A 118 3.58 -17.38 16.83
N GLN A 119 4.62 -16.63 17.18
CA GLN A 119 5.16 -16.62 18.53
C GLN A 119 4.39 -15.72 19.49
N ARG A 120 3.83 -14.61 19.01
CA ARG A 120 3.26 -13.53 19.84
C ARG A 120 1.82 -13.19 19.50
N GLY A 121 1.39 -13.51 18.27
CA GLY A 121 0.06 -13.18 17.76
C GLY A 121 -0.94 -14.28 18.06
N TYR A 122 -1.93 -13.96 18.84
CA TYR A 122 -3.16 -14.75 18.95
C TYR A 122 -4.32 -13.88 18.48
N ASN A 123 -5.33 -14.51 17.92
CA ASN A 123 -6.55 -13.79 17.57
C ASN A 123 -7.20 -13.23 18.85
N ARG A 124 -7.34 -11.93 18.96
CA ARG A 124 -7.89 -11.25 20.15
C ARG A 124 -9.34 -11.63 20.43
N THR A 125 -10.09 -11.97 19.39
CA THR A 125 -11.50 -12.35 19.49
C THR A 125 -11.68 -13.80 19.93
N THR A 126 -10.85 -14.72 19.40
CA THR A 126 -11.02 -16.16 19.64
C THR A 126 -9.98 -16.75 20.60
N GLY A 127 -8.91 -16.03 20.89
CA GLY A 127 -7.78 -16.52 21.69
C GLY A 127 -6.96 -17.63 21.02
N VAL A 128 -7.25 -17.98 19.76
CA VAL A 128 -6.62 -19.08 19.02
C VAL A 128 -5.62 -18.51 18.03
N ASN A 129 -4.45 -19.14 17.92
CA ASN A 129 -3.49 -18.84 16.87
C ASN A 129 -3.82 -19.67 15.62
N PRO A 130 -4.33 -19.04 14.54
CA PRO A 130 -4.73 -19.75 13.33
C PRO A 130 -3.55 -20.43 12.61
N PHE A 131 -2.33 -19.95 12.83
CA PHE A 131 -1.13 -20.53 12.20
C PHE A 131 -0.75 -21.89 12.78
N ASP A 132 -1.09 -22.20 14.03
CA ASP A 132 -0.78 -23.48 14.65
C ASP A 132 -1.54 -24.62 13.95
N ARG A 133 -2.77 -24.38 13.53
CA ARG A 133 -3.57 -25.35 12.77
C ARG A 133 -3.00 -25.62 11.37
N LEU A 134 -2.57 -24.57 10.68
CA LEU A 134 -1.94 -24.71 9.36
C LEU A 134 -0.62 -25.49 9.42
N ARG A 135 0.17 -25.29 10.48
CA ARG A 135 1.40 -26.05 10.69
C ARG A 135 1.12 -27.52 10.95
N ALA A 136 0.14 -27.81 11.81
CA ALA A 136 -0.27 -29.18 12.11
C ALA A 136 -0.80 -29.91 10.87
N GLY A 137 -1.52 -29.21 9.98
CA GLY A 137 -2.04 -29.75 8.73
C GLY A 137 -1.05 -29.78 7.56
N GLY A 138 0.16 -29.20 7.70
CA GLY A 138 1.19 -29.18 6.66
C GLY A 138 0.85 -28.37 5.41
N ARG A 139 -0.21 -27.55 5.44
CA ARG A 139 -0.71 -26.82 4.27
C ARG A 139 -0.11 -25.43 4.08
N LEU A 140 0.58 -24.85 5.07
CA LEU A 140 1.30 -23.58 4.94
C LEU A 140 2.76 -23.84 4.59
N ASN A 141 3.11 -23.47 3.38
CA ASN A 141 4.43 -23.72 2.80
C ASN A 141 5.21 -22.40 2.71
N PHE A 142 6.32 -22.30 3.45
CA PHE A 142 7.22 -21.15 3.41
C PHE A 142 8.30 -21.34 2.36
N LEU A 143 8.34 -20.46 1.37
CA LEU A 143 9.31 -20.50 0.29
C LEU A 143 10.42 -19.47 0.56
N ARG A 144 11.48 -19.91 1.23
CA ARG A 144 12.58 -19.03 1.62
C ARG A 144 13.55 -18.75 0.47
N LYS A 145 13.82 -19.78 -0.33
CA LYS A 145 14.80 -19.72 -1.43
C LYS A 145 14.12 -19.51 -2.79
N PRO A 146 14.76 -18.80 -3.73
CA PRO A 146 14.22 -18.64 -5.09
C PRO A 146 13.93 -19.97 -5.80
N ALA A 147 14.78 -21.00 -5.60
CA ALA A 147 14.58 -22.32 -6.18
C ALA A 147 13.32 -23.04 -5.67
N GLU A 148 12.85 -22.70 -4.47
CA GLU A 148 11.59 -23.23 -3.93
C GLU A 148 10.38 -22.58 -4.61
N SER A 149 10.49 -21.28 -4.91
CA SER A 149 9.52 -20.53 -5.72
C SER A 149 9.34 -21.15 -7.12
N ASP A 150 10.42 -21.71 -7.69
CA ASP A 150 10.37 -22.36 -9.01
C ASP A 150 9.54 -23.65 -8.99
N ARG A 151 9.43 -24.31 -7.84
CA ARG A 151 8.62 -25.54 -7.70
C ARG A 151 7.13 -25.28 -7.88
N ILE A 152 6.63 -24.09 -7.48
CA ILE A 152 5.21 -23.73 -7.70
C ILE A 152 4.88 -23.76 -9.20
N GLU A 153 5.85 -23.56 -10.08
CA GLU A 153 5.64 -23.59 -11.52
C GLU A 153 5.11 -24.91 -12.03
N ARG A 154 5.43 -25.97 -11.36
CA ARG A 154 5.06 -27.34 -11.73
C ARG A 154 3.77 -27.82 -11.07
N LEU A 155 3.26 -27.05 -10.11
CA LEU A 155 2.03 -27.42 -9.42
C LEU A 155 0.84 -27.39 -10.37
N ARG A 156 -0.03 -28.38 -10.21
CA ARG A 156 -1.31 -28.52 -10.86
C ARG A 156 -2.42 -28.47 -9.82
N GLY A 157 -3.58 -28.05 -10.20
CA GLY A 157 -4.74 -28.01 -9.32
C GLY A 157 -4.84 -26.72 -8.49
N TRP A 158 -5.72 -26.76 -7.52
CA TRP A 158 -6.07 -25.63 -6.66
C TRP A 158 -4.99 -25.39 -5.60
N HIS A 159 -4.45 -24.19 -5.60
CA HIS A 159 -3.50 -23.71 -4.59
C HIS A 159 -3.52 -22.19 -4.51
N ILE A 160 -3.05 -21.64 -3.40
CA ILE A 160 -3.03 -20.20 -3.11
C ILE A 160 -1.60 -19.74 -2.94
N ILE A 161 -1.20 -18.67 -3.63
CA ILE A 161 0.12 -18.06 -3.54
C ILE A 161 -0.04 -16.65 -2.95
N LEU A 162 0.61 -16.41 -1.82
CA LEU A 162 0.80 -15.06 -1.28
C LEU A 162 2.25 -14.62 -1.56
N ALA A 163 2.41 -13.50 -2.25
CA ALA A 163 3.75 -13.03 -2.63
C ALA A 163 3.88 -11.50 -2.50
N GLY A 164 5.03 -11.02 -2.03
CA GLY A 164 5.37 -9.59 -2.00
C GLY A 164 5.91 -9.10 -3.36
N SER A 165 5.68 -7.87 -3.75
CA SER A 165 5.05 -6.75 -3.05
C SER A 165 3.54 -6.66 -3.30
N GLY A 166 2.82 -5.96 -2.40
CA GLY A 166 1.37 -5.80 -2.48
C GLY A 166 0.90 -4.92 -3.64
N MET A 167 1.75 -4.04 -4.17
CA MET A 167 1.47 -3.19 -5.34
C MET A 167 2.06 -3.75 -6.65
N CYS A 168 2.62 -4.96 -6.63
CA CYS A 168 3.15 -5.68 -7.78
C CYS A 168 4.43 -5.11 -8.41
N ASP A 169 5.05 -4.07 -7.85
CA ASP A 169 6.19 -3.37 -8.45
C ASP A 169 7.53 -4.04 -8.22
N ALA A 170 7.64 -4.82 -7.16
CA ALA A 170 8.87 -5.48 -6.76
C ALA A 170 8.62 -6.90 -6.26
N GLY A 171 9.69 -7.62 -5.94
CA GLY A 171 9.61 -8.91 -5.30
C GLY A 171 9.20 -10.08 -6.20
N ARG A 172 8.94 -11.21 -5.55
CA ARG A 172 8.66 -12.49 -6.23
C ARG A 172 7.29 -12.53 -6.90
N VAL A 173 6.35 -11.69 -6.47
CA VAL A 173 5.02 -11.58 -7.10
C VAL A 173 5.11 -11.30 -8.59
N ARG A 174 6.12 -10.54 -9.05
CA ARG A 174 6.30 -10.23 -10.49
C ARG A 174 6.55 -11.48 -11.32
N LYS A 175 7.29 -12.44 -10.79
CA LYS A 175 7.51 -13.73 -11.43
C LYS A 175 6.22 -14.53 -11.56
N HIS A 176 5.42 -14.56 -10.50
CA HIS A 176 4.12 -15.23 -10.52
C HIS A 176 3.15 -14.55 -11.47
N LEU A 177 3.12 -13.21 -11.51
CA LEU A 177 2.29 -12.45 -12.45
C LEU A 177 2.65 -12.77 -13.91
N LYS A 178 3.94 -12.80 -14.27
CA LYS A 178 4.36 -13.19 -15.63
C LYS A 178 3.83 -14.56 -16.04
N ARG A 179 3.71 -15.49 -15.10
CA ARG A 179 3.26 -16.85 -15.35
C ARG A 179 1.75 -17.02 -15.35
N LEU A 180 1.03 -16.22 -14.57
CA LEU A 180 -0.38 -16.40 -14.30
C LEU A 180 -1.27 -15.46 -15.10
N LEU A 181 -0.81 -14.23 -15.41
CA LEU A 181 -1.67 -13.23 -16.06
C LEU A 181 -2.22 -13.67 -17.43
N TRP A 182 -1.49 -14.45 -18.20
CA TRP A 182 -1.97 -14.93 -19.51
C TRP A 182 -2.93 -16.13 -19.44
N ARG A 183 -3.12 -16.72 -18.25
CA ARG A 183 -3.98 -17.88 -18.02
C ARG A 183 -5.39 -17.44 -17.65
N ARG A 184 -6.39 -17.84 -18.43
CA ARG A 184 -7.80 -17.50 -18.18
C ARG A 184 -8.37 -18.11 -16.90
N GLU A 185 -7.86 -19.26 -16.49
CA GLU A 185 -8.23 -19.94 -15.25
C GLU A 185 -7.65 -19.32 -14.00
N ALA A 186 -6.62 -18.50 -14.13
CA ALA A 186 -5.98 -17.85 -12.99
C ALA A 186 -6.79 -16.67 -12.48
N THR A 187 -6.68 -16.42 -11.19
CA THR A 187 -7.23 -15.21 -10.55
C THR A 187 -6.11 -14.49 -9.80
N VAL A 188 -6.06 -13.18 -9.93
CA VAL A 188 -5.20 -12.29 -9.15
C VAL A 188 -6.09 -11.45 -8.26
N LEU A 189 -5.90 -11.53 -6.94
CA LEU A 189 -6.62 -10.73 -5.97
C LEU A 189 -5.72 -9.65 -5.38
N LEU A 190 -5.94 -8.41 -5.77
CA LEU A 190 -5.27 -7.25 -5.19
C LEU A 190 -5.88 -6.96 -3.82
N SER A 191 -5.10 -7.10 -2.77
CA SER A 191 -5.58 -7.11 -1.38
C SER A 191 -5.45 -5.76 -0.67
N GLY A 192 -5.58 -4.64 -1.39
CA GLY A 192 -5.55 -3.30 -0.79
C GLY A 192 -5.14 -2.22 -1.77
N TYR A 193 -4.81 -1.05 -1.23
CA TYR A 193 -4.47 0.13 -2.00
C TYR A 193 -3.39 -0.11 -3.05
N GLN A 194 -3.62 0.42 -4.25
CA GLN A 194 -2.70 0.40 -5.37
C GLN A 194 -2.40 1.86 -5.77
N ALA A 195 -1.18 2.31 -5.56
CA ALA A 195 -0.78 3.68 -5.88
C ALA A 195 -0.75 3.92 -7.39
N VAL A 196 -1.01 5.15 -7.79
CA VAL A 196 -0.91 5.58 -9.19
C VAL A 196 0.49 5.27 -9.74
N GLY A 197 0.54 4.71 -10.95
CA GLY A 197 1.79 4.33 -11.62
C GLY A 197 2.31 2.93 -11.26
N THR A 198 1.72 2.24 -10.28
CA THR A 198 2.13 0.88 -9.92
C THR A 198 1.53 -0.17 -10.87
N LEU A 199 2.20 -1.31 -11.02
CA LEU A 199 1.68 -2.42 -11.82
C LEU A 199 0.34 -2.94 -11.29
N GLY A 200 0.16 -2.96 -9.96
CA GLY A 200 -1.10 -3.34 -9.34
C GLY A 200 -2.23 -2.40 -9.72
N ARG A 201 -1.98 -1.08 -9.78
CA ARG A 201 -2.97 -0.09 -10.23
C ARG A 201 -3.34 -0.26 -11.70
N ILE A 202 -2.36 -0.47 -12.57
CA ILE A 202 -2.56 -0.73 -13.99
C ILE A 202 -3.42 -1.99 -14.21
N LEU A 203 -3.16 -3.05 -13.44
CA LEU A 203 -3.97 -4.27 -13.47
C LEU A 203 -5.40 -4.03 -12.95
N GLN A 204 -5.55 -3.25 -11.88
CA GLN A 204 -6.84 -2.90 -11.29
C GLN A 204 -7.72 -2.10 -12.26
N GLU A 205 -7.11 -1.25 -13.07
CA GLU A 205 -7.78 -0.45 -14.10
C GLU A 205 -8.15 -1.25 -15.36
N GLY A 206 -7.81 -2.52 -15.41
CA GLY A 206 -8.26 -3.43 -16.47
C GLY A 206 -7.36 -3.46 -17.70
N ALA A 207 -6.08 -3.15 -17.57
CA ALA A 207 -5.13 -3.25 -18.68
C ALA A 207 -5.15 -4.66 -19.31
N SER A 208 -5.26 -4.73 -20.63
CA SER A 208 -5.22 -5.98 -21.39
C SER A 208 -3.80 -6.52 -21.63
N ARG A 209 -2.79 -5.68 -21.45
CA ARG A 209 -1.36 -5.99 -21.54
C ARG A 209 -0.57 -5.16 -20.54
N VAL A 210 0.49 -5.76 -20.02
CA VAL A 210 1.41 -5.09 -19.07
C VAL A 210 2.84 -5.50 -19.37
N SER A 211 3.80 -4.61 -19.08
CA SER A 211 5.22 -4.94 -19.15
C SER A 211 5.74 -5.34 -17.75
N ILE A 212 6.30 -6.53 -17.64
CA ILE A 212 6.87 -7.04 -16.39
C ILE A 212 8.31 -7.47 -16.64
N GLN A 213 9.26 -6.75 -16.06
CA GLN A 213 10.71 -7.02 -16.21
C GLN A 213 11.16 -7.07 -17.69
N GLY A 214 10.57 -6.23 -18.52
CA GLY A 214 10.90 -6.14 -19.94
C GLY A 214 10.13 -7.09 -20.86
N ASP A 215 9.36 -8.02 -20.31
CA ASP A 215 8.50 -8.89 -21.09
C ASP A 215 7.08 -8.32 -21.16
N GLU A 216 6.49 -8.36 -22.34
CA GLU A 216 5.09 -8.02 -22.54
C GLU A 216 4.20 -9.22 -22.22
N VAL A 217 3.25 -9.04 -21.33
CA VAL A 217 2.37 -10.09 -20.82
C VAL A 217 0.92 -9.71 -21.07
N GLN A 218 0.18 -10.57 -21.78
CA GLN A 218 -1.27 -10.42 -21.94
C GLN A 218 -1.98 -10.69 -20.61
N VAL A 219 -2.96 -9.86 -20.26
CA VAL A 219 -3.81 -10.04 -19.08
C VAL A 219 -5.09 -10.75 -19.52
N ARG A 220 -5.15 -12.05 -19.25
CA ARG A 220 -6.32 -12.91 -19.46
C ARG A 220 -6.88 -13.46 -18.17
N ALA A 221 -6.07 -13.45 -17.12
CA ALA A 221 -6.47 -13.81 -15.77
C ALA A 221 -7.57 -12.88 -15.26
N ARG A 222 -8.38 -13.36 -14.32
CA ARG A 222 -9.35 -12.53 -13.62
C ARG A 222 -8.60 -11.67 -12.61
N VAL A 223 -8.65 -10.35 -12.75
CA VAL A 223 -8.13 -9.43 -11.75
C VAL A 223 -9.30 -8.94 -10.89
N ARG A 224 -9.18 -9.08 -9.59
CA ARG A 224 -10.14 -8.58 -8.61
C ARG A 224 -9.42 -7.74 -7.56
N ALA A 225 -10.07 -6.70 -7.10
CA ALA A 225 -9.59 -5.89 -6.00
C ALA A 225 -10.47 -6.09 -4.77
N LEU A 226 -9.84 -6.25 -3.62
CA LEU A 226 -10.50 -6.40 -2.34
C LEU A 226 -9.85 -5.42 -1.35
N ASP A 227 -10.54 -4.32 -1.07
CA ASP A 227 -9.97 -3.18 -0.33
C ASP A 227 -10.19 -3.27 1.19
N VAL A 228 -10.52 -4.47 1.70
CA VAL A 228 -10.81 -4.69 3.13
C VAL A 228 -9.56 -5.01 3.97
N TYR A 229 -8.45 -5.33 3.32
CA TYR A 229 -7.17 -5.67 3.99
C TYR A 229 -6.17 -4.51 4.06
N SER A 230 -6.58 -3.27 3.81
CA SER A 230 -5.65 -2.14 3.94
C SER A 230 -5.27 -1.88 5.38
N GLY A 231 -4.00 -1.59 5.62
CA GLY A 231 -3.49 -1.19 6.93
C GLY A 231 -3.87 0.23 7.36
N HIS A 232 -4.44 1.04 6.45
CA HIS A 232 -4.85 2.42 6.73
C HIS A 232 -6.33 2.52 7.10
N ALA A 233 -6.68 3.47 7.95
CA ALA A 233 -8.06 3.82 8.23
C ALA A 233 -8.74 4.46 6.99
N ASP A 234 -10.04 4.34 6.91
CA ASP A 234 -10.86 5.08 5.95
C ASP A 234 -11.14 6.51 6.42
N ALA A 235 -11.82 7.29 5.59
CA ALA A 235 -12.10 8.68 5.90
C ALA A 235 -12.86 8.87 7.22
N GLY A 236 -13.84 8.03 7.50
CA GLY A 236 -14.59 8.06 8.76
C GLY A 236 -13.70 7.76 9.95
N GLY A 237 -12.83 6.76 9.84
CA GLY A 237 -11.85 6.40 10.87
C GLY A 237 -10.82 7.49 11.12
N LEU A 238 -10.31 8.15 10.06
CA LEU A 238 -9.38 9.29 10.17
C LEU A 238 -10.03 10.48 10.89
N VAL A 239 -11.27 10.83 10.53
CA VAL A 239 -12.02 11.92 11.18
C VAL A 239 -12.29 11.59 12.65
N ALA A 240 -12.77 10.39 12.96
CA ALA A 240 -13.04 9.97 14.34
C ALA A 240 -11.76 9.98 15.19
N TRP A 241 -10.65 9.54 14.61
CA TRP A 241 -9.36 9.57 15.30
C TRP A 241 -8.89 11.02 15.57
N ALA A 242 -9.04 11.94 14.61
CA ALA A 242 -8.71 13.35 14.80
C ALA A 242 -9.61 14.01 15.86
N GLN A 243 -10.92 13.75 15.82
CA GLN A 243 -11.88 14.25 16.82
C GLN A 243 -11.52 13.79 18.24
N ALA A 244 -11.06 12.56 18.42
CA ALA A 244 -10.63 12.05 19.72
C ALA A 244 -9.33 12.72 20.25
N ARG A 245 -8.64 13.52 19.44
CA ARG A 245 -7.46 14.33 19.82
C ARG A 245 -7.80 15.79 20.04
N ALA A 246 -9.04 16.18 19.79
CA ALA A 246 -9.48 17.55 20.07
C ALA A 246 -9.41 17.87 21.59
N PRO A 247 -9.22 19.14 21.97
CA PRO A 247 -9.00 20.26 21.06
C PRO A 247 -7.59 20.25 20.45
N VAL A 248 -7.46 20.69 19.20
CA VAL A 248 -6.18 21.02 18.56
C VAL A 248 -6.05 22.52 18.57
N ALA A 249 -5.08 23.05 19.32
CA ALA A 249 -5.00 24.49 19.58
C ALA A 249 -4.50 25.30 18.39
N GLY A 250 -3.67 24.71 17.53
CA GLY A 250 -3.04 25.36 16.39
C GLY A 250 -3.52 24.78 15.07
N ALA A 251 -2.70 23.99 14.38
CA ALA A 251 -3.00 23.50 13.04
C ALA A 251 -3.08 21.98 12.92
N VAL A 252 -3.90 21.54 11.96
CA VAL A 252 -3.95 20.16 11.46
C VAL A 252 -3.28 20.12 10.09
N PHE A 253 -2.14 19.46 9.98
CA PHE A 253 -1.42 19.27 8.73
C PHE A 253 -1.82 17.93 8.12
N LEU A 254 -2.39 17.95 6.91
CA LEU A 254 -2.75 16.75 6.17
C LEU A 254 -1.60 16.35 5.26
N CYS A 255 -1.14 15.11 5.37
CA CYS A 255 -0.03 14.58 4.59
C CYS A 255 -0.28 13.11 4.21
N HIS A 256 0.64 12.49 3.46
CA HIS A 256 0.58 11.08 3.10
C HIS A 256 -0.73 10.67 2.43
N GLY A 257 -1.15 11.41 1.39
CA GLY A 257 -2.34 11.14 0.59
C GLY A 257 -2.21 11.65 -0.83
N GLU A 258 -3.00 11.11 -1.75
CA GLU A 258 -3.18 11.71 -3.08
C GLU A 258 -3.95 13.04 -2.94
N PRO A 259 -3.79 14.01 -3.87
CA PRO A 259 -4.45 15.33 -3.75
C PRO A 259 -5.94 15.23 -3.43
N ALA A 260 -6.69 14.40 -4.14
CA ALA A 260 -8.12 14.23 -3.91
C ALA A 260 -8.44 13.63 -2.51
N ALA A 261 -7.52 12.85 -1.92
CA ALA A 261 -7.70 12.30 -0.58
C ALA A 261 -7.44 13.35 0.49
N LEU A 262 -6.43 14.22 0.28
CA LEU A 262 -6.13 15.34 1.16
C LEU A 262 -7.30 16.35 1.18
N GLU A 263 -7.79 16.75 0.02
CA GLU A 263 -8.94 17.66 -0.12
C GLU A 263 -10.20 17.04 0.51
N GLY A 264 -10.49 15.78 0.20
CA GLY A 264 -11.65 15.08 0.75
C GLY A 264 -11.61 14.94 2.28
N LEU A 265 -10.42 14.73 2.87
CA LEU A 265 -10.26 14.69 4.32
C LEU A 265 -10.43 16.09 4.93
N GLN A 266 -9.92 17.15 4.29
CA GLN A 266 -10.13 18.53 4.72
C GLN A 266 -11.62 18.83 4.83
N ASP A 267 -12.40 18.54 3.78
CA ASP A 267 -13.86 18.80 3.77
C ASP A 267 -14.57 18.05 4.90
N ARG A 268 -14.18 16.79 5.15
CA ARG A 268 -14.78 15.98 6.21
C ARG A 268 -14.41 16.47 7.61
N LEU A 269 -13.19 16.93 7.82
CA LEU A 269 -12.76 17.51 9.10
C LEU A 269 -13.50 18.81 9.37
N VAL A 270 -13.68 19.67 8.36
CA VAL A 270 -14.52 20.89 8.48
C VAL A 270 -15.94 20.52 8.84
N GLY A 271 -16.54 19.53 8.17
CA GLY A 271 -17.86 19.00 8.50
C GLY A 271 -17.95 18.41 9.92
N ALA A 272 -16.84 17.95 10.47
CA ALA A 272 -16.71 17.39 11.81
C ALA A 272 -16.40 18.44 12.91
N GLY A 273 -16.33 19.74 12.53
CA GLY A 273 -16.19 20.88 13.45
C GLY A 273 -14.78 21.43 13.60
N PHE A 274 -13.81 20.98 12.78
CA PHE A 274 -12.49 21.61 12.74
C PHE A 274 -12.56 22.94 11.96
N ASP A 275 -11.81 23.94 12.43
CA ASP A 275 -11.69 25.22 11.71
C ASP A 275 -10.93 25.01 10.40
N GLN A 276 -11.57 25.36 9.28
CA GLN A 276 -10.96 25.31 7.96
C GLN A 276 -9.66 26.12 7.89
N ALA A 277 -9.60 27.26 8.59
CA ALA A 277 -8.40 28.10 8.64
C ALA A 277 -7.24 27.45 9.42
N ALA A 278 -7.49 26.45 10.25
CA ALA A 278 -6.47 25.68 10.95
C ALA A 278 -5.96 24.46 10.15
N ILE A 279 -6.70 24.01 9.12
CA ILE A 279 -6.27 22.86 8.33
C ILE A 279 -5.29 23.32 7.24
N ARG A 280 -4.18 22.60 7.10
CA ARG A 280 -3.11 22.84 6.12
C ARG A 280 -2.87 21.59 5.29
N ILE A 281 -2.79 21.76 3.97
CA ILE A 281 -2.29 20.75 3.03
C ILE A 281 -0.94 21.28 2.53
N PRO A 282 0.19 20.82 3.12
CA PRO A 282 1.50 21.32 2.76
C PRO A 282 1.89 20.90 1.34
N ASP A 283 2.46 21.82 0.58
CA ASP A 283 3.19 21.47 -0.62
C ASP A 283 4.45 20.66 -0.27
N LEU A 284 4.96 19.93 -1.25
CA LEU A 284 6.20 19.21 -1.09
C LEU A 284 7.34 20.19 -0.77
N ASP A 285 8.12 19.89 0.27
CA ASP A 285 9.21 20.75 0.80
C ASP A 285 8.74 22.11 1.38
N ALA A 286 7.45 22.28 1.66
CA ALA A 286 6.96 23.43 2.39
C ALA A 286 7.50 23.45 3.83
N ALA A 287 7.90 24.63 4.30
CA ALA A 287 8.36 24.84 5.64
C ALA A 287 7.42 25.81 6.38
N TYR A 288 7.12 25.53 7.63
CA TYR A 288 6.26 26.34 8.49
C TYR A 288 7.03 26.75 9.74
N ARG A 289 6.85 27.99 10.16
CA ARG A 289 7.28 28.43 11.49
C ARG A 289 6.12 28.28 12.45
N VAL A 290 6.37 27.61 13.55
CA VAL A 290 5.37 27.35 14.59
C VAL A 290 5.82 27.97 15.89
N SER A 291 4.93 28.68 16.59
CA SER A 291 5.17 29.25 17.91
C SER A 291 3.89 29.16 18.74
N GLY A 292 3.84 28.27 19.71
CA GLY A 292 2.60 27.89 20.40
C GLY A 292 1.55 27.41 19.40
N ALA A 293 0.33 27.93 19.49
CA ALA A 293 -0.74 27.63 18.53
C ALA A 293 -0.62 28.40 17.20
N SER A 294 0.29 29.35 17.07
CA SER A 294 0.47 30.17 15.85
C SER A 294 1.27 29.42 14.79
N VAL A 295 0.80 29.46 13.55
CA VAL A 295 1.49 28.89 12.39
C VAL A 295 1.62 29.95 11.29
N GLU A 296 2.86 30.28 10.97
CA GLU A 296 3.18 31.18 9.85
C GLU A 296 3.48 30.32 8.60
N GLY A 297 2.95 30.77 7.45
CA GLY A 297 3.06 30.03 6.19
C GLY A 297 4.48 29.94 5.65
N ALA A 298 4.67 29.02 4.72
CA ALA A 298 5.94 28.68 4.08
C ALA A 298 6.67 29.85 3.38
N GLU A 299 5.96 30.91 3.01
CA GLU A 299 6.55 32.09 2.34
C GLU A 299 7.49 32.90 3.25
N ALA A 300 7.37 32.77 4.59
CA ALA A 300 8.21 33.46 5.55
C ALA A 300 9.60 32.83 5.74
N LEU A 301 9.81 31.62 5.30
CA LEU A 301 11.09 30.92 5.39
C LEU A 301 11.66 30.76 3.98
N SER A 302 12.53 31.70 3.57
CA SER A 302 13.43 31.47 2.45
C SER A 302 14.51 30.44 2.81
N VAL A 303 14.09 29.24 3.14
CA VAL A 303 15.01 28.12 3.18
C VAL A 303 15.28 27.77 1.73
N PRO A 304 16.55 27.92 1.25
CA PRO A 304 16.86 27.45 -0.09
C PRO A 304 16.41 25.98 -0.15
N ARG A 305 15.51 25.65 -1.06
CA ARG A 305 15.20 24.26 -1.35
C ARG A 305 16.54 23.60 -1.69
N SER A 306 17.10 22.86 -0.74
CA SER A 306 18.19 21.96 -1.09
C SER A 306 17.60 21.03 -2.12
N PRO A 307 18.09 21.04 -3.38
CA PRO A 307 17.62 20.05 -4.31
C PRO A 307 17.82 18.71 -3.64
N ARG A 308 16.77 17.90 -3.50
CA ARG A 308 16.86 16.54 -2.92
C ARG A 308 17.95 15.72 -3.56
N LEU A 309 18.34 16.15 -4.76
CA LEU A 309 19.51 15.71 -5.52
C LEU A 309 20.17 16.95 -6.07
N ALA A 310 21.43 17.20 -5.76
CA ALA A 310 22.20 18.19 -6.50
C ALA A 310 22.06 17.92 -8.01
N PRO A 311 21.91 18.96 -8.86
CA PRO A 311 21.97 18.76 -10.29
C PRO A 311 23.28 18.02 -10.63
N GLY A 312 23.19 16.81 -11.18
CA GLY A 312 24.35 15.94 -11.42
C GLY A 312 24.67 14.93 -10.31
N ALA A 313 24.13 15.04 -9.08
CA ALA A 313 23.99 13.94 -8.15
C ALA A 313 22.65 13.21 -8.43
N ALA A 314 22.38 12.89 -9.67
CA ALA A 314 21.49 11.82 -9.94
C ALA A 314 21.96 10.67 -9.04
N VAL A 315 21.15 10.23 -8.08
CA VAL A 315 21.12 8.81 -7.71
C VAL A 315 21.38 8.11 -9.00
N LYS A 316 22.52 7.40 -9.15
CA LYS A 316 22.89 6.72 -10.40
C LYS A 316 21.59 6.21 -10.92
N ALA A 317 21.12 6.85 -12.01
CA ALA A 317 19.75 6.68 -12.43
C ALA A 317 19.62 5.18 -12.52
N ASP A 318 18.79 4.61 -11.63
CA ASP A 318 18.69 3.16 -11.62
C ASP A 318 18.36 2.86 -13.06
N TRP A 319 19.34 2.32 -13.79
CA TRP A 319 19.22 2.10 -15.24
C TRP A 319 17.93 1.33 -15.55
N HIS A 320 17.37 0.62 -14.55
CA HIS A 320 16.07 0.00 -14.59
C HIS A 320 14.94 1.04 -14.70
N ASN A 321 14.97 2.08 -13.88
CA ASN A 321 13.96 3.14 -13.92
C ASN A 321 14.10 3.99 -15.19
N ALA A 322 15.34 4.28 -15.62
CA ALA A 322 15.58 4.98 -16.88
C ALA A 322 15.09 4.14 -18.08
N ARG A 323 15.34 2.83 -18.08
CA ARG A 323 14.81 1.91 -19.11
C ARG A 323 13.29 1.84 -19.10
N VAL A 324 12.66 1.78 -17.91
CA VAL A 324 11.18 1.79 -17.80
C VAL A 324 10.62 3.09 -18.33
N ALA A 325 11.18 4.24 -17.97
CA ALA A 325 10.76 5.54 -18.47
C ALA A 325 10.92 5.65 -20.00
N LEU A 326 12.02 5.14 -20.55
CA LEU A 326 12.24 5.10 -22.00
C LEU A 326 11.22 4.21 -22.72
N ASN A 327 10.93 3.02 -22.18
CA ASN A 327 9.94 2.13 -22.74
C ASN A 327 8.51 2.73 -22.67
N MET A 328 8.16 3.41 -21.59
CA MET A 328 6.87 4.10 -21.48
C MET A 328 6.77 5.24 -22.49
N ALA A 329 7.81 6.05 -22.65
CA ALA A 329 7.84 7.13 -23.63
C ALA A 329 7.77 6.59 -25.08
N LEU A 330 8.47 5.49 -25.37
CA LEU A 330 8.41 4.82 -26.66
C LEU A 330 7.01 4.28 -26.96
N ASN A 331 6.40 3.58 -26.00
CA ASN A 331 5.05 3.03 -26.17
C ASN A 331 4.00 4.15 -26.35
N ALA A 332 4.13 5.27 -25.63
CA ALA A 332 3.26 6.42 -25.82
C ALA A 332 3.43 7.02 -27.25
N ALA A 333 4.67 7.24 -27.67
CA ALA A 333 4.96 7.78 -29.00
C ALA A 333 4.47 6.86 -30.14
N LEU A 334 4.59 5.53 -29.98
CA LEU A 334 4.06 4.55 -30.93
C LEU A 334 2.51 4.52 -30.93
N ALA A 335 1.88 4.72 -29.79
CA ALA A 335 0.42 4.79 -29.69
C ALA A 335 -0.17 6.06 -30.34
N GLU A 336 0.56 7.18 -30.20
CA GLU A 336 0.18 8.49 -30.76
C GLU A 336 0.52 8.64 -32.25
N ALA A 337 1.36 7.76 -32.80
CA ALA A 337 1.78 7.82 -34.20
C ALA A 337 0.57 7.61 -35.15
N PRO A 338 0.37 8.52 -36.13
CA PRO A 338 -0.82 8.52 -36.98
C PRO A 338 -0.97 7.31 -37.91
N SER A 339 0.16 6.68 -38.29
CA SER A 339 0.19 5.54 -39.21
C SER A 339 1.26 4.51 -38.84
N ASP A 340 1.16 3.32 -39.42
CA ASP A 340 2.21 2.29 -39.27
C ASP A 340 3.55 2.72 -39.86
N ALA A 341 3.55 3.51 -40.93
CA ALA A 341 4.77 4.08 -41.50
C ALA A 341 5.48 5.02 -40.52
N ASP A 342 4.72 5.83 -39.75
CA ASP A 342 5.29 6.71 -38.71
C ASP A 342 5.85 5.90 -37.54
N ARG A 343 5.22 4.79 -37.17
CA ARG A 343 5.70 3.85 -36.15
C ARG A 343 7.03 3.21 -36.57
N GLU A 344 7.11 2.73 -37.82
CA GLU A 344 8.32 2.15 -38.38
C GLU A 344 9.45 3.18 -38.47
N ALA A 345 9.17 4.39 -38.89
CA ALA A 345 10.16 5.49 -38.94
C ALA A 345 10.69 5.83 -37.54
N LEU A 346 9.82 5.85 -36.50
CA LEU A 346 10.22 6.07 -35.13
C LEU A 346 11.16 4.97 -34.62
N LEU A 347 10.79 3.71 -34.88
CA LEU A 347 11.60 2.55 -34.49
C LEU A 347 12.95 2.52 -35.21
N ALA A 348 12.98 2.85 -36.51
CA ALA A 348 14.25 2.92 -37.30
C ALA A 348 15.20 3.99 -36.76
N ARG A 349 14.67 5.16 -36.37
CA ARG A 349 15.48 6.23 -35.74
C ARG A 349 16.05 5.76 -34.40
N LEU A 350 15.30 5.09 -33.57
CA LEU A 350 15.77 4.57 -32.29
C LEU A 350 16.84 3.47 -32.49
N ALA A 351 16.62 2.56 -33.43
CA ALA A 351 17.60 1.53 -33.80
C ALA A 351 18.89 2.12 -34.27
N GLY A 352 18.86 3.22 -35.05
CA GLY A 352 20.04 3.95 -35.48
C GLY A 352 20.85 4.50 -34.32
N VAL A 353 20.21 5.14 -33.35
CA VAL A 353 20.87 5.68 -32.13
C VAL A 353 21.50 4.58 -31.26
N LEU A 354 20.93 3.39 -31.24
CA LEU A 354 21.44 2.26 -30.45
C LEU A 354 22.61 1.52 -31.15
N SER A 355 22.86 1.82 -32.42
CA SER A 355 23.90 1.20 -33.22
C SER A 355 25.20 2.04 -33.29
N GLU A 356 25.17 3.28 -32.81
CA GLU A 356 26.31 4.16 -32.58
C GLU A 356 26.93 3.93 -31.19
#